data_b3013d84722a367ee3e83074a3e6a07c
#
_entry.id   b3013d84722a367ee3e83074a3e6a07c
#
_cell.length_a   1.000
_cell.length_b   1.000
_cell.length_c   1.000
_cell.angle_alpha   90.00
_cell.angle_beta   90.00
_cell.angle_gamma   90.00
#
_symmetry.space_group_name_H-M   'P 1'
#
loop_
_entity.id
_entity.type
_entity.pdbx_description
1 polymer ?
#
loop_
_entity_poly.entity_id
_entity_poly.type
_entity_poly.pdbx_seq_one_letter_code
_entity_poly.pdbx_strand_id
1 'polypeptide(L)'
;MSAGDGLQEKGMPMRRPHIPPLLLALIGSLALSLGCDAAEATGWRARLQAQRESTTVRPTWATPGTHRVELQHDGLTRHALVHLPPGFRLQQTTSVVLAFHGGGGDAAYMADDDRYGLISLANRENFVIVFPSGYSRWPRGKLATWNAGDCCGDARDRQVDDVGFVRALLQHLGQQIRISPQRTFAMGMSNGAMMSYRLACEMSDAFRAIAAVAGTEALTNCQPSRPVGILHIHARDDTHVLFNGGAGPDAFRDASKVTDFVSVPTTVSRWVTRLQCAPTPQRTLEVPGASCETHSGCADGAEVRLCVTASGGHSWPGAPGSRLGRKPPPSQAMSAHEQAWRFFQAQATRSR
;
A
#
# COMPACT_ATOMS: atom_id res chain seq x y z
N MET A 1 -43.87 37.90 36.46
CA MET A 1 -43.62 39.23 36.00
C MET A 1 -42.80 39.11 34.74
N SER A 2 -43.51 39.43 33.76
CA SER A 2 -43.42 40.25 32.55
C SER A 2 -42.64 39.54 31.45
N ALA A 3 -43.31 39.01 30.46
CA ALA A 3 -43.93 39.61 29.29
C ALA A 3 -42.91 40.00 28.22
N GLY A 4 -43.03 39.46 27.10
CA GLY A 4 -43.49 39.78 25.78
C GLY A 4 -42.28 39.82 24.84
N ASP A 5 -42.25 39.64 23.56
CA ASP A 5 -43.27 39.80 22.55
C ASP A 5 -42.83 39.02 21.30
N GLY A 6 -43.82 38.51 20.60
CA GLY A 6 -43.65 37.89 19.30
C GLY A 6 -43.54 38.92 18.17
N LEU A 7 -42.89 38.53 17.09
CA LEU A 7 -43.05 39.16 15.78
C LEU A 7 -43.28 38.07 14.72
N GLN A 8 -44.56 38.08 14.25
CA GLN A 8 -45.00 37.39 13.04
C GLN A 8 -44.47 38.14 11.81
N GLU A 9 -43.74 37.46 10.94
CA GLU A 9 -43.54 37.96 9.57
C GLU A 9 -44.48 37.29 8.60
N LYS A 10 -45.23 38.16 7.94
CA LYS A 10 -46.26 37.86 6.95
C LYS A 10 -45.63 37.38 5.63
N GLY A 11 -46.15 36.30 5.12
CA GLY A 11 -45.85 35.83 3.76
C GLY A 11 -46.40 36.74 2.69
N MET A 12 -45.60 36.96 1.64
CA MET A 12 -45.98 37.62 0.40
C MET A 12 -46.05 36.57 -0.73
N PRO A 13 -47.11 36.53 -1.54
CA PRO A 13 -47.26 35.55 -2.60
C PRO A 13 -46.49 35.94 -3.85
N MET A 14 -45.66 35.01 -4.38
CA MET A 14 -45.05 35.15 -5.69
C MET A 14 -46.05 34.98 -6.82
N ARG A 15 -46.15 36.00 -7.67
CA ARG A 15 -46.93 36.01 -8.91
C ARG A 15 -46.22 35.18 -9.98
N ARG A 16 -46.95 34.27 -10.63
CA ARG A 16 -46.57 33.59 -11.87
C ARG A 16 -46.73 34.49 -13.07
N PRO A 17 -45.82 34.55 -14.04
CA PRO A 17 -46.06 35.20 -15.32
C PRO A 17 -46.88 34.31 -16.23
N HIS A 18 -47.92 34.93 -16.83
CA HIS A 18 -48.77 34.37 -17.89
C HIS A 18 -48.02 34.41 -19.23
N ILE A 19 -48.02 33.31 -19.98
CA ILE A 19 -47.62 33.24 -21.39
C ILE A 19 -48.90 33.16 -22.22
N PRO A 20 -49.09 34.08 -23.22
CA PRO A 20 -50.24 33.99 -24.11
C PRO A 20 -50.03 32.96 -25.27
N PRO A 21 -51.10 32.33 -25.77
CA PRO A 21 -51.00 31.44 -26.94
C PRO A 21 -51.25 32.24 -28.24
N LEU A 22 -50.72 31.73 -29.34
CA LEU A 22 -51.06 31.80 -30.76
C LEU A 22 -49.92 32.30 -31.65
N LEU A 23 -49.45 31.40 -32.50
CA LEU A 23 -49.69 31.52 -33.95
C LEU A 23 -49.27 30.19 -34.65
N LEU A 24 -50.28 29.46 -35.13
CA LEU A 24 -50.10 28.44 -36.19
C LEU A 24 -49.73 29.15 -37.48
N ALA A 25 -48.58 28.74 -38.09
CA ALA A 25 -48.34 28.98 -39.50
C ALA A 25 -47.95 27.64 -40.17
N LEU A 26 -48.82 27.24 -41.07
CA LEU A 26 -48.60 26.16 -42.03
C LEU A 26 -47.37 26.47 -42.90
N ILE A 27 -46.41 25.58 -42.96
CA ILE A 27 -45.44 25.49 -44.07
C ILE A 27 -45.34 24.04 -44.53
N GLY A 28 -45.49 23.91 -45.82
CA GLY A 28 -45.74 22.68 -46.56
C GLY A 28 -44.62 21.66 -46.52
N SER A 29 -45.07 20.45 -46.77
CA SER A 29 -44.27 19.25 -47.02
C SER A 29 -43.31 19.41 -48.18
N LEU A 30 -42.01 19.36 -47.92
CA LEU A 30 -41.03 19.03 -48.92
C LEU A 30 -40.23 17.83 -48.37
N ALA A 31 -40.66 16.65 -48.83
CA ALA A 31 -39.93 15.40 -48.55
C ALA A 31 -38.64 15.41 -49.38
N LEU A 32 -37.54 15.82 -48.77
CA LEU A 32 -36.20 15.47 -49.25
C LEU A 32 -35.81 14.14 -48.61
N SER A 33 -35.83 13.09 -49.39
CA SER A 33 -35.24 11.78 -49.11
C SER A 33 -33.73 11.95 -49.00
N LEU A 34 -33.22 12.20 -47.76
CA LEU A 34 -31.82 11.99 -47.42
C LEU A 34 -31.64 10.49 -47.12
N GLY A 35 -31.23 9.75 -48.17
CA GLY A 35 -30.64 8.43 -47.98
C GLY A 35 -29.37 8.58 -47.16
N CYS A 36 -29.46 8.43 -45.85
CA CYS A 36 -28.30 8.28 -45.01
C CYS A 36 -27.75 6.86 -45.20
N ASP A 37 -26.66 6.77 -45.95
CA ASP A 37 -25.95 5.54 -46.23
C ASP A 37 -25.58 4.81 -44.94
N ALA A 38 -26.19 3.66 -44.71
CA ALA A 38 -25.85 2.75 -43.63
C ALA A 38 -24.35 2.29 -43.65
N ALA A 39 -23.67 2.54 -44.78
CA ALA A 39 -22.25 2.26 -44.96
C ALA A 39 -21.33 3.21 -44.17
N GLU A 40 -21.70 4.49 -43.94
CA GLU A 40 -20.89 5.40 -43.12
C GLU A 40 -21.03 5.13 -41.65
N ALA A 41 -22.20 4.68 -41.14
CA ALA A 41 -22.43 4.35 -39.77
C ALA A 41 -21.67 3.10 -39.30
N THR A 42 -21.30 2.21 -40.19
CA THR A 42 -20.44 1.04 -39.90
C THR A 42 -18.95 1.42 -39.90
N GLY A 43 -18.54 2.39 -40.70
CA GLY A 43 -17.15 2.82 -40.84
C GLY A 43 -16.59 3.52 -39.59
N TRP A 44 -17.35 4.39 -38.91
CA TRP A 44 -16.88 5.06 -37.70
C TRP A 44 -16.87 4.14 -36.47
N ARG A 45 -17.83 3.20 -36.37
CA ARG A 45 -17.83 2.17 -35.32
C ARG A 45 -16.66 1.21 -35.51
N ALA A 46 -16.35 0.78 -36.71
CA ALA A 46 -15.19 -0.02 -37.04
C ALA A 46 -13.88 0.73 -36.75
N ARG A 47 -13.82 2.05 -37.05
CA ARG A 47 -12.65 2.89 -36.69
C ARG A 47 -12.50 3.08 -35.22
N LEU A 48 -13.58 3.25 -34.43
CA LEU A 48 -13.53 3.33 -32.99
C LEU A 48 -13.18 1.98 -32.35
N GLN A 49 -13.60 0.88 -32.94
CA GLN A 49 -13.25 -0.47 -32.51
C GLN A 49 -11.80 -0.79 -32.86
N ALA A 50 -11.32 -0.45 -34.06
CA ALA A 50 -9.92 -0.54 -34.45
C ALA A 50 -9.01 0.39 -33.61
N GLN A 51 -9.48 1.57 -33.23
CA GLN A 51 -8.76 2.45 -32.28
C GLN A 51 -8.75 1.89 -30.85
N ARG A 52 -9.80 1.17 -30.43
CA ARG A 52 -9.80 0.44 -29.15
C ARG A 52 -8.90 -0.81 -29.17
N GLU A 53 -8.80 -1.48 -30.32
CA GLU A 53 -7.93 -2.63 -30.53
C GLU A 53 -6.46 -2.24 -30.77
N SER A 54 -6.18 -1.05 -31.34
CA SER A 54 -4.82 -0.57 -31.59
C SER A 54 -4.14 0.08 -30.37
N THR A 55 -4.85 0.27 -29.25
CA THR A 55 -4.29 0.75 -27.99
C THR A 55 -4.02 -0.38 -26.99
N THR A 56 -3.71 -1.57 -27.42
CA THR A 56 -2.89 -2.48 -26.62
C THR A 56 -1.46 -1.92 -26.65
N VAL A 57 -1.23 -0.86 -25.89
CA VAL A 57 0.13 -0.45 -25.52
C VAL A 57 0.76 -1.71 -24.93
N ARG A 58 1.61 -2.40 -25.69
CA ARG A 58 2.43 -3.47 -25.13
C ARG A 58 3.18 -2.85 -23.97
N PRO A 59 3.11 -3.44 -22.77
CA PRO A 59 3.85 -2.90 -21.65
C PRO A 59 5.30 -2.73 -22.08
N THR A 60 5.86 -1.55 -21.86
CA THR A 60 7.26 -1.25 -22.18
C THR A 60 8.23 -2.16 -21.41
N TRP A 61 7.71 -2.94 -20.44
CA TRP A 61 8.43 -3.83 -19.54
C TRP A 61 7.75 -5.21 -19.37
N ALA A 62 7.31 -5.81 -20.46
CA ALA A 62 6.73 -7.17 -20.46
C ALA A 62 7.76 -8.30 -20.36
N THR A 63 9.04 -7.98 -20.24
CA THR A 63 10.14 -8.95 -20.16
C THR A 63 10.62 -9.13 -18.72
N PRO A 64 11.08 -10.33 -18.31
CA PRO A 64 11.73 -10.53 -17.03
C PRO A 64 12.87 -9.54 -16.79
N GLY A 65 13.04 -9.12 -15.54
CA GLY A 65 14.06 -8.14 -15.13
C GLY A 65 13.47 -7.01 -14.30
N THR A 66 14.32 -6.03 -13.97
CA THR A 66 13.94 -4.86 -13.15
C THR A 66 13.74 -3.64 -14.04
N HIS A 67 12.57 -3.03 -13.93
CA HIS A 67 12.12 -1.89 -14.73
C HIS A 67 11.84 -0.70 -13.84
N ARG A 68 12.20 0.51 -14.29
CA ARG A 68 11.84 1.76 -13.64
C ARG A 68 10.48 2.25 -14.14
N VAL A 69 9.59 2.56 -13.23
CA VAL A 69 8.28 3.16 -13.50
C VAL A 69 8.25 4.55 -12.88
N GLU A 70 7.75 5.53 -13.61
CA GLU A 70 7.53 6.90 -13.13
C GLU A 70 6.06 7.28 -13.30
N LEU A 71 5.52 7.94 -12.27
CA LEU A 71 4.15 8.42 -12.22
C LEU A 71 4.12 9.87 -11.73
N GLN A 72 3.20 10.67 -12.28
CA GLN A 72 2.84 11.95 -11.70
C GLN A 72 1.73 11.73 -10.68
N HIS A 73 1.94 12.15 -9.44
CA HIS A 73 0.95 12.06 -8.38
C HIS A 73 1.07 13.26 -7.44
N ASP A 74 -0.04 13.97 -7.23
CA ASP A 74 -0.15 15.15 -6.36
C ASP A 74 0.96 16.19 -6.64
N GLY A 75 1.18 16.50 -7.93
CA GLY A 75 2.20 17.46 -8.37
C GLY A 75 3.65 16.98 -8.23
N LEU A 76 3.87 15.75 -7.80
CA LEU A 76 5.19 15.15 -7.61
C LEU A 76 5.47 14.07 -8.66
N THR A 77 6.71 14.04 -9.16
CA THR A 77 7.19 12.87 -9.91
C THR A 77 7.60 11.78 -8.93
N ARG A 78 6.85 10.68 -8.92
CA ARG A 78 7.10 9.52 -8.07
C ARG A 78 7.62 8.38 -8.93
N HIS A 79 8.44 7.51 -8.35
CA HIS A 79 8.98 6.37 -9.07
C HIS A 79 8.99 5.09 -8.24
N ALA A 80 9.05 3.96 -8.95
CA ALA A 80 9.22 2.64 -8.38
C ALA A 80 10.12 1.79 -9.27
N LEU A 81 10.74 0.77 -8.71
CA LEU A 81 11.32 -0.34 -9.45
C LEU A 81 10.33 -1.51 -9.43
N VAL A 82 10.08 -2.11 -10.59
CA VAL A 82 9.22 -3.28 -10.75
C VAL A 82 10.09 -4.42 -11.24
N HIS A 83 10.20 -5.50 -10.47
CA HIS A 83 10.94 -6.67 -10.86
C HIS A 83 9.99 -7.80 -11.26
N LEU A 84 10.14 -8.27 -12.50
CA LEU A 84 9.43 -9.41 -13.06
C LEU A 84 10.34 -10.64 -13.02
N PRO A 85 9.95 -11.74 -12.35
CA PRO A 85 10.77 -12.93 -12.25
C PRO A 85 10.93 -13.64 -13.60
N PRO A 86 11.94 -14.49 -13.79
CA PRO A 86 12.15 -15.23 -15.05
C PRO A 86 10.95 -16.08 -15.49
N GLY A 87 10.18 -16.58 -14.54
CA GLY A 87 8.96 -17.37 -14.79
C GLY A 87 7.70 -16.54 -15.04
N PHE A 88 7.78 -15.20 -15.07
CA PHE A 88 6.63 -14.34 -15.27
C PHE A 88 5.89 -14.62 -16.59
N ARG A 89 4.56 -14.59 -16.54
CA ARG A 89 3.67 -14.76 -17.70
C ARG A 89 2.58 -13.68 -17.67
N LEU A 90 2.56 -12.82 -18.68
CA LEU A 90 1.69 -11.63 -18.75
C LEU A 90 0.19 -11.97 -18.60
N GLN A 91 -0.24 -13.12 -19.10
CA GLN A 91 -1.66 -13.54 -19.08
C GLN A 91 -2.08 -14.25 -17.79
N GLN A 92 -1.16 -14.54 -16.88
CA GLN A 92 -1.45 -15.19 -15.60
C GLN A 92 -1.60 -14.18 -14.49
N THR A 93 -2.59 -14.41 -13.62
CA THR A 93 -2.69 -13.66 -12.36
C THR A 93 -1.50 -14.05 -11.47
N THR A 94 -0.68 -13.08 -11.13
CA THR A 94 0.50 -13.27 -10.29
C THR A 94 0.31 -12.65 -8.92
N SER A 95 1.07 -13.12 -7.95
CA SER A 95 1.20 -12.41 -6.67
C SER A 95 2.07 -11.17 -6.86
N VAL A 96 1.67 -10.08 -6.23
CA VAL A 96 2.40 -8.81 -6.25
C VAL A 96 2.73 -8.40 -4.82
N VAL A 97 4.01 -8.14 -4.56
CA VAL A 97 4.50 -7.67 -3.27
C VAL A 97 5.07 -6.27 -3.43
N LEU A 98 4.55 -5.30 -2.68
CA LEU A 98 5.15 -3.98 -2.58
C LEU A 98 6.08 -3.95 -1.38
N ALA A 99 7.37 -3.64 -1.58
CA ALA A 99 8.40 -3.61 -0.55
C ALA A 99 8.86 -2.16 -0.29
N PHE A 100 8.59 -1.66 0.92
CA PHE A 100 8.80 -0.27 1.33
C PHE A 100 10.10 -0.13 2.13
N HIS A 101 11.01 0.73 1.65
CA HIS A 101 12.27 1.02 2.32
C HIS A 101 12.07 1.74 3.67
N GLY A 102 13.03 1.63 4.56
CA GLY A 102 13.09 2.39 5.80
C GLY A 102 13.41 3.87 5.58
N GLY A 103 13.27 4.67 6.62
CA GLY A 103 13.62 6.10 6.57
C GLY A 103 15.05 6.32 6.08
N GLY A 104 15.22 7.24 5.14
CA GLY A 104 16.50 7.55 4.51
C GLY A 104 16.89 6.66 3.33
N GLY A 105 16.09 5.62 3.01
CA GLY A 105 16.30 4.74 1.87
C GLY A 105 15.64 5.26 0.58
N ASP A 106 15.61 4.38 -0.42
CA ASP A 106 14.91 4.55 -1.70
C ASP A 106 14.58 3.18 -2.31
N ALA A 107 13.98 3.16 -3.51
CA ALA A 107 13.64 1.93 -4.21
C ALA A 107 14.86 1.03 -4.47
N ALA A 108 16.00 1.62 -4.87
CA ALA A 108 17.21 0.87 -5.17
C ALA A 108 17.83 0.26 -3.90
N TYR A 109 17.78 1.00 -2.80
CA TYR A 109 18.22 0.48 -1.49
C TYR A 109 17.41 -0.73 -1.02
N MET A 110 16.07 -0.71 -1.20
CA MET A 110 15.21 -1.82 -0.82
C MET A 110 15.32 -3.00 -1.81
N ALA A 111 15.66 -2.72 -3.07
CA ALA A 111 15.88 -3.72 -4.10
C ALA A 111 17.29 -4.35 -4.05
N ASP A 112 18.17 -3.86 -3.17
CA ASP A 112 19.52 -4.41 -2.99
C ASP A 112 19.43 -5.83 -2.39
N ASP A 113 19.67 -6.82 -3.23
CA ASP A 113 19.48 -8.23 -2.87
C ASP A 113 20.52 -8.72 -1.86
N ASP A 114 21.72 -8.12 -1.84
CA ASP A 114 22.74 -8.37 -0.81
C ASP A 114 22.28 -7.91 0.59
N ARG A 115 21.25 -7.05 0.66
CA ARG A 115 20.69 -6.54 1.93
C ARG A 115 19.43 -7.26 2.37
N TYR A 116 18.57 -7.58 1.42
CA TYR A 116 17.20 -8.01 1.76
C TYR A 116 16.84 -9.38 1.17
N GLY A 117 17.55 -9.85 0.11
CA GLY A 117 17.28 -11.14 -0.53
C GLY A 117 15.93 -11.21 -1.25
N LEU A 118 15.33 -10.04 -1.56
CA LEU A 118 13.95 -9.95 -2.04
C LEU A 118 13.82 -10.28 -3.52
N ILE A 119 14.78 -9.90 -4.35
CA ILE A 119 14.80 -10.22 -5.79
C ILE A 119 15.03 -11.70 -5.98
N SER A 120 16.00 -12.29 -5.27
CA SER A 120 16.26 -13.74 -5.29
C SER A 120 15.02 -14.53 -4.85
N LEU A 121 14.34 -14.08 -3.79
CA LEU A 121 13.08 -14.68 -3.35
C LEU A 121 12.00 -14.59 -4.45
N ALA A 122 11.80 -13.41 -5.05
CA ALA A 122 10.82 -13.21 -6.12
C ALA A 122 11.09 -14.10 -7.33
N ASN A 123 12.36 -14.26 -7.71
CA ASN A 123 12.79 -15.15 -8.80
C ASN A 123 12.48 -16.62 -8.49
N ARG A 124 12.81 -17.07 -7.28
CA ARG A 124 12.61 -18.47 -6.85
C ARG A 124 11.13 -18.83 -6.73
N GLU A 125 10.34 -17.92 -6.17
CA GLU A 125 8.92 -18.12 -5.85
C GLU A 125 7.96 -17.63 -6.94
N ASN A 126 8.50 -17.04 -8.02
CA ASN A 126 7.78 -16.59 -9.21
C ASN A 126 6.65 -15.56 -8.90
N PHE A 127 6.96 -14.52 -8.16
CA PHE A 127 6.04 -13.38 -7.92
C PHE A 127 6.65 -12.05 -8.39
N VAL A 128 5.81 -11.08 -8.69
CA VAL A 128 6.24 -9.71 -9.02
C VAL A 128 6.52 -8.95 -7.73
N ILE A 129 7.70 -8.32 -7.66
CA ILE A 129 8.01 -7.43 -6.54
C ILE A 129 8.23 -6.00 -7.01
N VAL A 130 7.69 -5.07 -6.24
CA VAL A 130 7.68 -3.64 -6.54
C VAL A 130 8.34 -2.90 -5.39
N PHE A 131 9.28 -2.04 -5.70
CA PHE A 131 10.00 -1.21 -4.75
C PHE A 131 9.67 0.26 -5.02
N PRO A 132 8.63 0.83 -4.38
CA PRO A 132 8.35 2.25 -4.52
C PRO A 132 9.38 3.09 -3.78
N SER A 133 9.61 4.33 -4.24
CA SER A 133 10.40 5.34 -3.52
C SER A 133 9.51 6.29 -2.76
N GLY A 134 9.86 6.54 -1.50
CA GLY A 134 9.27 7.54 -0.65
C GLY A 134 9.52 8.97 -1.15
N TYR A 135 8.98 9.94 -0.44
CA TYR A 135 9.23 11.35 -0.71
C TYR A 135 10.59 11.78 -0.19
N SER A 136 11.28 12.59 -0.99
CA SER A 136 12.50 13.29 -0.60
C SER A 136 12.49 14.71 -1.14
N ARG A 137 12.86 15.67 -0.30
CA ARG A 137 13.14 17.06 -0.74
C ARG A 137 14.53 17.22 -1.37
N TRP A 138 15.39 16.22 -1.22
CA TRP A 138 16.78 16.28 -1.66
C TRP A 138 16.93 15.78 -3.10
N PRO A 139 17.91 16.32 -3.85
CA PRO A 139 18.20 15.83 -5.19
C PRO A 139 18.47 14.31 -5.21
N ARG A 140 18.04 13.65 -6.28
CA ARG A 140 18.20 12.20 -6.50
C ARG A 140 17.48 11.31 -5.48
N GLY A 141 16.47 11.85 -4.76
CA GLY A 141 15.67 11.07 -3.83
C GLY A 141 16.38 10.64 -2.54
N LYS A 142 17.52 11.26 -2.18
CA LYS A 142 18.25 10.94 -0.95
C LYS A 142 17.40 11.23 0.30
N LEU A 143 17.60 10.43 1.35
CA LEU A 143 16.92 10.57 2.64
C LEU A 143 15.39 10.55 2.52
N ALA A 144 14.87 9.72 1.62
CA ALA A 144 13.43 9.61 1.45
C ALA A 144 12.75 8.98 2.67
N THR A 145 11.50 9.40 2.90
CA THR A 145 10.63 8.89 3.97
C THR A 145 9.22 8.65 3.43
N TRP A 146 8.42 7.95 4.21
CA TRP A 146 7.00 7.72 4.00
C TRP A 146 6.20 8.50 5.03
N ASN A 147 5.12 9.12 4.61
CA ASN A 147 4.07 9.59 5.49
C ASN A 147 3.26 8.38 5.97
N ALA A 148 3.66 7.83 7.10
CA ALA A 148 3.01 6.66 7.69
C ALA A 148 2.01 7.03 8.82
N GLY A 149 1.48 8.25 8.80
CA GLY A 149 0.63 8.82 9.86
C GLY A 149 1.48 9.69 10.80
N ASP A 150 1.66 9.26 12.04
CA ASP A 150 2.45 10.01 13.05
C ASP A 150 3.98 9.94 12.78
N CYS A 151 4.43 9.17 11.79
CA CYS A 151 5.82 9.02 11.34
C CYS A 151 5.91 9.04 9.80
N CYS A 152 6.96 9.49 9.14
CA CYS A 152 8.18 10.09 9.63
C CYS A 152 8.68 11.18 8.67
N GLY A 153 9.42 12.10 9.24
CA GLY A 153 10.26 13.07 8.54
C GLY A 153 9.50 13.96 7.56
N ASP A 154 10.21 14.41 6.51
CA ASP A 154 9.66 15.39 5.55
C ASP A 154 8.35 14.91 4.86
N ALA A 155 8.17 13.61 4.64
CA ALA A 155 6.93 13.10 4.05
C ALA A 155 5.73 13.30 4.98
N ARG A 156 5.88 13.01 6.30
CA ARG A 156 4.87 13.31 7.32
C ARG A 156 4.65 14.80 7.46
N ASP A 157 5.71 15.58 7.63
CA ASP A 157 5.64 17.01 7.93
C ASP A 157 4.97 17.81 6.79
N ARG A 158 5.09 17.32 5.55
CA ARG A 158 4.45 17.88 4.36
C ARG A 158 3.13 17.22 4.01
N GLN A 159 2.66 16.26 4.80
CA GLN A 159 1.44 15.51 4.55
C GLN A 159 1.39 14.90 3.13
N VAL A 160 2.53 14.37 2.65
CA VAL A 160 2.62 13.78 1.31
C VAL A 160 1.60 12.66 1.17
N ASP A 161 0.87 12.63 0.06
CA ASP A 161 -0.12 11.59 -0.24
C ASP A 161 0.54 10.30 -0.77
N ASP A 162 1.24 9.60 0.13
CA ASP A 162 1.87 8.33 -0.19
C ASP A 162 0.86 7.19 -0.40
N VAL A 163 -0.31 7.25 0.24
CA VAL A 163 -1.39 6.26 0.04
C VAL A 163 -1.98 6.40 -1.35
N GLY A 164 -2.28 7.61 -1.80
CA GLY A 164 -2.73 7.88 -3.16
C GLY A 164 -1.70 7.50 -4.20
N PHE A 165 -0.41 7.77 -3.95
CA PHE A 165 0.67 7.28 -4.83
C PHE A 165 0.67 5.76 -4.97
N VAL A 166 0.57 5.01 -3.87
CA VAL A 166 0.51 3.54 -3.92
C VAL A 166 -0.73 3.06 -4.67
N ARG A 167 -1.87 3.71 -4.50
CA ARG A 167 -3.11 3.42 -5.25
C ARG A 167 -2.91 3.66 -6.74
N ALA A 168 -2.34 4.79 -7.13
CA ALA A 168 -2.02 5.10 -8.53
C ALA A 168 -1.01 4.10 -9.12
N LEU A 169 -0.01 3.69 -8.35
CA LEU A 169 0.98 2.69 -8.77
C LEU A 169 0.31 1.33 -9.01
N LEU A 170 -0.55 0.85 -8.11
CA LEU A 170 -1.30 -0.39 -8.30
C LEU A 170 -2.24 -0.32 -9.51
N GLN A 171 -2.90 0.82 -9.75
CA GLN A 171 -3.72 1.03 -10.95
C GLN A 171 -2.87 0.97 -12.22
N HIS A 172 -1.73 1.64 -12.24
CA HIS A 172 -0.80 1.59 -13.37
C HIS A 172 -0.31 0.16 -13.65
N LEU A 173 0.07 -0.58 -12.61
CA LEU A 173 0.46 -1.99 -12.73
C LEU A 173 -0.69 -2.85 -13.27
N GLY A 174 -1.91 -2.64 -12.77
CA GLY A 174 -3.10 -3.38 -13.20
C GLY A 174 -3.48 -3.18 -14.68
N GLN A 175 -3.04 -2.08 -15.30
CA GLN A 175 -3.16 -1.86 -16.74
C GLN A 175 -2.17 -2.69 -17.56
N GLN A 176 -1.10 -3.16 -16.94
CA GLN A 176 0.02 -3.84 -17.58
C GLN A 176 0.06 -5.34 -17.29
N ILE A 177 -0.28 -5.74 -16.08
CA ILE A 177 -0.25 -7.13 -15.60
C ILE A 177 -1.54 -7.49 -14.87
N ARG A 178 -1.86 -8.79 -14.82
CA ARG A 178 -3.02 -9.27 -14.08
C ARG A 178 -2.71 -9.36 -12.59
N ILE A 179 -3.22 -8.43 -11.82
CA ILE A 179 -3.12 -8.42 -10.36
C ILE A 179 -4.48 -8.72 -9.71
N SER A 180 -4.45 -9.21 -8.49
CA SER A 180 -5.64 -9.50 -7.69
C SER A 180 -5.42 -9.04 -6.24
N PRO A 181 -6.40 -8.38 -5.61
CA PRO A 181 -6.30 -8.01 -4.20
C PRO A 181 -6.04 -9.20 -3.26
N GLN A 182 -6.48 -10.41 -3.62
CA GLN A 182 -6.22 -11.63 -2.86
C GLN A 182 -4.75 -12.07 -2.91
N ARG A 183 -3.98 -11.55 -3.88
CA ARG A 183 -2.58 -11.87 -4.12
C ARG A 183 -1.69 -10.62 -4.15
N THR A 184 -2.18 -9.52 -3.55
CA THR A 184 -1.42 -8.27 -3.40
C THR A 184 -1.07 -8.07 -1.93
N PHE A 185 0.22 -7.84 -1.69
CA PHE A 185 0.80 -7.77 -0.35
C PHE A 185 1.69 -6.56 -0.20
N ALA A 186 1.84 -6.07 1.02
CA ALA A 186 2.81 -5.02 1.36
C ALA A 186 3.79 -5.54 2.40
N MET A 187 5.04 -5.14 2.29
CA MET A 187 6.05 -5.37 3.32
C MET A 187 6.98 -4.19 3.44
N GLY A 188 7.63 -4.04 4.56
CA GLY A 188 8.62 -2.98 4.71
C GLY A 188 9.40 -3.05 5.99
N MET A 189 10.42 -2.20 6.08
CA MET A 189 11.28 -2.08 7.25
C MET A 189 11.14 -0.69 7.88
N SER A 190 11.11 -0.61 9.21
CA SER A 190 11.15 0.67 9.94
C SER A 190 9.99 1.59 9.49
N ASN A 191 10.26 2.81 9.03
CA ASN A 191 9.25 3.70 8.44
C ASN A 191 8.46 3.03 7.28
N GLY A 192 9.07 2.15 6.48
CA GLY A 192 8.37 1.35 5.46
C GLY A 192 7.44 0.28 6.06
N ALA A 193 7.77 -0.27 7.24
CA ALA A 193 6.87 -1.15 7.99
C ALA A 193 5.65 -0.37 8.53
N MET A 194 5.88 0.84 9.04
CA MET A 194 4.80 1.75 9.45
C MET A 194 3.90 2.13 8.28
N MET A 195 4.49 2.37 7.08
CA MET A 195 3.71 2.58 5.85
C MET A 195 2.89 1.36 5.49
N SER A 196 3.42 0.14 5.65
CA SER A 196 2.66 -1.10 5.43
C SER A 196 1.44 -1.20 6.35
N TYR A 197 1.54 -0.80 7.61
CA TYR A 197 0.40 -0.68 8.53
C TYR A 197 -0.61 0.36 8.06
N ARG A 198 -0.15 1.51 7.58
CA ARG A 198 -1.04 2.54 7.01
C ARG A 198 -1.82 2.00 5.81
N LEU A 199 -1.16 1.26 4.93
CA LEU A 199 -1.83 0.62 3.79
C LEU A 199 -2.82 -0.47 4.22
N ALA A 200 -2.49 -1.27 5.24
CA ALA A 200 -3.42 -2.24 5.79
C ALA A 200 -4.70 -1.59 6.35
N CYS A 201 -4.60 -0.35 6.81
CA CYS A 201 -5.71 0.43 7.31
C CYS A 201 -6.49 1.15 6.20
N GLU A 202 -5.81 1.95 5.37
CA GLU A 202 -6.45 2.87 4.42
C GLU A 202 -6.64 2.27 3.02
N MET A 203 -6.01 1.12 2.72
CA MET A 203 -6.12 0.37 1.46
C MET A 203 -6.37 -1.12 1.69
N SER A 204 -7.15 -1.46 2.71
CA SER A 204 -7.50 -2.84 3.05
C SER A 204 -8.29 -3.58 1.95
N ASP A 205 -8.88 -2.83 1.01
CA ASP A 205 -9.50 -3.33 -0.21
C ASP A 205 -8.48 -3.86 -1.24
N ALA A 206 -7.26 -3.32 -1.24
CA ALA A 206 -6.21 -3.63 -2.19
C ALA A 206 -5.22 -4.70 -1.69
N PHE A 207 -5.01 -4.80 -0.37
CA PHE A 207 -4.01 -5.69 0.22
C PHE A 207 -4.65 -6.85 0.98
N ARG A 208 -4.14 -8.07 0.74
CA ARG A 208 -4.57 -9.28 1.47
C ARG A 208 -3.86 -9.44 2.80
N ALA A 209 -2.58 -9.12 2.85
CA ALA A 209 -1.76 -9.18 4.05
C ALA A 209 -0.56 -8.22 3.98
N ILE A 210 0.00 -7.92 5.15
CA ILE A 210 1.24 -7.15 5.27
C ILE A 210 2.28 -7.88 6.11
N ALA A 211 3.57 -7.52 5.91
CA ALA A 211 4.68 -7.90 6.78
C ALA A 211 5.48 -6.68 7.20
N ALA A 212 5.43 -6.35 8.47
CA ALA A 212 6.09 -5.19 9.08
C ALA A 212 7.33 -5.63 9.85
N VAL A 213 8.52 -5.14 9.46
CA VAL A 213 9.79 -5.46 10.10
C VAL A 213 10.35 -4.23 10.80
N ALA A 214 10.61 -4.34 12.10
CA ALA A 214 11.23 -3.29 12.93
C ALA A 214 10.51 -1.92 12.84
N GLY A 215 9.17 -1.93 12.77
CA GLY A 215 8.36 -0.70 12.75
C GLY A 215 6.92 -1.00 13.16
N THR A 216 6.40 -0.23 14.12
CA THR A 216 5.07 -0.41 14.72
C THR A 216 4.00 0.42 14.02
N GLU A 217 2.73 0.22 14.37
CA GLU A 217 1.63 1.03 13.86
C GLU A 217 1.79 2.49 14.30
N ALA A 218 1.77 3.41 13.34
CA ALA A 218 1.91 4.85 13.57
C ALA A 218 0.62 5.60 13.16
N LEU A 219 -0.55 5.05 13.50
CA LEU A 219 -1.85 5.63 13.21
C LEU A 219 -2.66 5.79 14.50
N THR A 220 -3.22 6.98 14.67
CA THR A 220 -4.16 7.24 15.77
C THR A 220 -5.52 6.59 15.51
N ASN A 221 -6.01 6.68 14.28
CA ASN A 221 -7.28 6.10 13.86
C ASN A 221 -7.04 5.09 12.73
N CYS A 222 -7.52 3.87 12.92
CA CYS A 222 -7.42 2.81 11.93
C CYS A 222 -8.67 1.95 11.93
N GLN A 223 -9.42 2.00 10.82
CA GLN A 223 -10.65 1.25 10.61
C GLN A 223 -10.61 0.62 9.22
N PRO A 224 -9.92 -0.51 9.05
CA PRO A 224 -9.86 -1.18 7.76
C PRO A 224 -11.24 -1.63 7.32
N SER A 225 -11.59 -1.39 6.06
CA SER A 225 -12.87 -1.80 5.47
C SER A 225 -12.98 -3.32 5.27
N ARG A 226 -11.84 -4.01 5.28
CA ARG A 226 -11.72 -5.47 5.17
C ARG A 226 -10.61 -6.00 6.05
N PRO A 227 -10.70 -7.24 6.55
CA PRO A 227 -9.62 -7.87 7.29
C PRO A 227 -8.37 -8.06 6.43
N VAL A 228 -7.23 -7.67 6.97
CA VAL A 228 -5.89 -7.78 6.37
C VAL A 228 -5.00 -8.60 7.28
N GLY A 229 -4.38 -9.66 6.79
CA GLY A 229 -3.43 -10.46 7.59
C GLY A 229 -2.22 -9.63 8.01
N ILE A 230 -1.78 -9.78 9.24
CA ILE A 230 -0.67 -9.00 9.82
C ILE A 230 0.45 -9.93 10.25
N LEU A 231 1.64 -9.76 9.68
CA LEU A 231 2.88 -10.33 10.21
C LEU A 231 3.74 -9.18 10.76
N HIS A 232 4.06 -9.24 12.04
CA HIS A 232 5.01 -8.32 12.67
C HIS A 232 6.29 -9.05 13.05
N ILE A 233 7.44 -8.52 12.68
CA ILE A 233 8.77 -9.07 12.99
C ILE A 233 9.59 -8.01 13.69
N HIS A 234 10.13 -8.31 14.88
CA HIS A 234 10.88 -7.34 15.67
C HIS A 234 11.97 -7.99 16.51
N ALA A 235 13.09 -7.31 16.69
CA ALA A 235 14.13 -7.73 17.63
C ALA A 235 13.86 -7.16 19.03
N ARG A 236 14.14 -7.96 20.08
CA ARG A 236 13.99 -7.50 21.48
C ARG A 236 14.91 -6.34 21.82
N ASP A 237 16.08 -6.31 21.21
CA ASP A 237 17.16 -5.36 21.41
C ASP A 237 17.18 -4.23 20.38
N ASP A 238 16.04 -3.94 19.72
CA ASP A 238 15.94 -2.82 18.78
C ASP A 238 16.16 -1.49 19.52
N THR A 239 17.17 -0.71 19.11
CA THR A 239 17.58 0.55 19.71
C THR A 239 17.05 1.78 18.97
N HIS A 240 16.29 1.60 17.88
CA HIS A 240 15.61 2.67 17.14
C HIS A 240 14.13 2.74 17.48
N VAL A 241 13.39 1.66 17.19
CA VAL A 241 11.98 1.50 17.52
C VAL A 241 11.91 0.48 18.65
N LEU A 242 11.83 0.96 19.88
CA LEU A 242 11.92 0.10 21.05
C LEU A 242 10.78 -0.91 21.09
N PHE A 243 11.10 -2.17 21.39
CA PHE A 243 10.11 -3.24 21.49
C PHE A 243 8.96 -2.89 22.46
N ASN A 244 9.29 -2.26 23.59
CA ASN A 244 8.32 -1.86 24.61
C ASN A 244 7.74 -0.45 24.40
N GLY A 245 7.99 0.16 23.23
CA GLY A 245 7.51 1.50 22.88
C GLY A 245 8.51 2.61 23.13
N GLY A 246 8.30 3.71 22.44
CA GLY A 246 9.19 4.87 22.45
C GLY A 246 10.29 4.79 21.41
N ALA A 247 10.93 5.95 21.19
CA ALA A 247 12.11 6.08 20.36
C ALA A 247 13.36 5.72 21.15
N GLY A 248 14.18 4.82 20.61
CA GLY A 248 15.44 4.44 21.24
C GLY A 248 16.55 5.47 20.97
N PRO A 249 17.71 5.31 21.61
CA PRO A 249 18.83 6.25 21.53
C PRO A 249 19.38 6.43 20.11
N ASP A 250 19.16 5.45 19.23
CA ASP A 250 19.63 5.48 17.83
C ASP A 250 18.55 5.92 16.84
N ALA A 251 17.32 6.25 17.30
CA ALA A 251 16.17 6.52 16.45
C ALA A 251 16.38 7.75 15.57
N PHE A 252 16.79 8.87 16.13
CA PHE A 252 17.00 10.13 15.43
C PHE A 252 18.14 10.92 16.06
N ARG A 253 18.87 11.66 15.21
CA ARG A 253 19.91 12.60 15.67
C ARG A 253 19.32 13.95 16.11
N ASP A 254 18.15 14.29 15.60
CA ASP A 254 17.42 15.52 15.87
C ASP A 254 16.23 15.22 16.77
N ALA A 255 16.30 15.68 18.01
CA ALA A 255 15.25 15.46 19.02
C ALA A 255 13.88 16.03 18.63
N SER A 256 13.83 17.05 17.75
CA SER A 256 12.55 17.62 17.25
C SER A 256 11.79 16.65 16.33
N LYS A 257 12.46 15.61 15.84
CA LYS A 257 11.92 14.59 14.93
C LYS A 257 11.63 13.26 15.61
N VAL A 258 11.86 13.15 16.91
CA VAL A 258 11.60 11.94 17.68
C VAL A 258 10.11 11.66 17.73
N THR A 259 9.72 10.45 17.32
CA THR A 259 8.36 9.96 17.40
C THR A 259 8.22 9.03 18.60
N ASP A 260 7.13 9.18 19.33
CA ASP A 260 6.79 8.26 20.42
C ASP A 260 6.14 7.01 19.83
N PHE A 261 6.98 6.01 19.51
CA PHE A 261 6.51 4.79 18.85
C PHE A 261 5.66 3.92 19.80
N VAL A 262 4.54 3.45 19.29
CA VAL A 262 3.69 2.48 19.99
C VAL A 262 4.49 1.19 20.22
N SER A 263 4.30 0.53 21.35
CA SER A 263 4.98 -0.75 21.64
C SER A 263 4.55 -1.87 20.67
N VAL A 264 5.43 -2.84 20.46
CA VAL A 264 5.12 -4.04 19.66
C VAL A 264 3.92 -4.79 20.25
N PRO A 265 3.84 -5.08 21.58
CA PRO A 265 2.67 -5.73 22.16
C PRO A 265 1.37 -4.95 21.93
N THR A 266 1.39 -3.61 22.08
CA THR A 266 0.21 -2.77 21.85
C THR A 266 -0.21 -2.79 20.38
N THR A 267 0.74 -2.70 19.44
CA THR A 267 0.47 -2.79 18.01
C THR A 267 -0.21 -4.12 17.66
N VAL A 268 0.32 -5.24 18.13
CA VAL A 268 -0.25 -6.58 17.92
C VAL A 268 -1.65 -6.69 18.52
N SER A 269 -1.83 -6.26 19.78
CA SER A 269 -3.12 -6.31 20.47
C SER A 269 -4.20 -5.49 19.75
N ARG A 270 -3.87 -4.31 19.23
CA ARG A 270 -4.79 -3.50 18.43
C ARG A 270 -5.30 -4.26 17.20
N TRP A 271 -4.42 -4.96 16.49
CA TRP A 271 -4.79 -5.72 15.30
C TRP A 271 -5.55 -7.01 15.64
N VAL A 272 -5.20 -7.70 16.73
CA VAL A 272 -5.97 -8.85 17.26
C VAL A 272 -7.41 -8.43 17.53
N THR A 273 -7.60 -7.28 18.19
CA THR A 273 -8.93 -6.74 18.49
C THR A 273 -9.69 -6.33 17.21
N ARG A 274 -9.04 -5.57 16.30
CA ARG A 274 -9.66 -5.12 15.05
C ARG A 274 -10.13 -6.27 14.17
N LEU A 275 -9.34 -7.32 14.11
CA LEU A 275 -9.63 -8.48 13.28
C LEU A 275 -10.46 -9.54 14.01
N GLN A 276 -10.85 -9.28 15.25
CA GLN A 276 -11.65 -10.19 16.09
C GLN A 276 -11.02 -11.59 16.20
N CYS A 277 -9.69 -11.64 16.34
CA CYS A 277 -8.98 -12.91 16.46
C CYS A 277 -9.17 -13.57 17.82
N ALA A 278 -8.89 -14.87 17.89
CA ALA A 278 -8.80 -15.58 19.17
C ALA A 278 -7.73 -14.89 20.05
N PRO A 279 -8.05 -14.62 21.35
CA PRO A 279 -7.15 -13.84 22.22
C PRO A 279 -5.87 -14.58 22.57
N THR A 280 -5.89 -15.90 22.61
CA THR A 280 -4.72 -16.73 22.94
C THR A 280 -4.00 -17.13 21.67
N PRO A 281 -2.73 -16.72 21.49
CA PRO A 281 -1.95 -17.12 20.32
C PRO A 281 -1.46 -18.57 20.43
N GLN A 282 -1.17 -19.15 19.28
CA GLN A 282 -0.48 -20.44 19.18
C GLN A 282 0.98 -20.21 18.79
N ARG A 283 1.90 -20.93 19.39
CA ARG A 283 3.30 -20.94 18.99
C ARG A 283 3.45 -21.63 17.65
N THR A 284 3.90 -20.91 16.63
CA THR A 284 4.02 -21.42 15.25
C THR A 284 5.47 -21.55 14.77
N LEU A 285 6.41 -20.96 15.51
CA LEU A 285 7.85 -21.16 15.35
C LEU A 285 8.52 -21.07 16.71
N GLU A 286 9.44 -22.00 16.96
CA GLU A 286 10.35 -21.95 18.09
C GLU A 286 11.71 -22.50 17.65
N VAL A 287 12.71 -21.64 17.62
CA VAL A 287 14.09 -21.95 17.28
C VAL A 287 15.03 -21.18 18.21
N PRO A 288 16.28 -21.61 18.41
CA PRO A 288 17.23 -20.83 19.19
C PRO A 288 17.34 -19.39 18.65
N GLY A 289 17.02 -18.42 19.51
CA GLY A 289 17.10 -16.99 19.18
C GLY A 289 15.91 -16.38 18.43
N ALA A 290 14.84 -17.16 18.10
CA ALA A 290 13.62 -16.60 17.53
C ALA A 290 12.38 -17.45 17.84
N SER A 291 11.23 -16.77 17.95
CA SER A 291 9.93 -17.42 18.09
C SER A 291 8.85 -16.65 17.34
N CYS A 292 7.78 -17.36 16.89
CA CYS A 292 6.58 -16.74 16.36
C CYS A 292 5.32 -17.23 17.07
N GLU A 293 4.43 -16.32 17.35
CA GLU A 293 3.09 -16.57 17.90
C GLU A 293 2.04 -16.06 16.92
N THR A 294 0.97 -16.83 16.73
CA THR A 294 -0.07 -16.53 15.75
C THR A 294 -1.44 -16.54 16.44
N HIS A 295 -2.16 -15.43 16.35
CA HIS A 295 -3.59 -15.34 16.63
C HIS A 295 -4.35 -15.72 15.36
N SER A 296 -5.17 -16.75 15.46
CA SER A 296 -6.04 -17.27 14.41
C SER A 296 -7.52 -17.06 14.74
N GLY A 297 -8.42 -17.58 13.89
CA GLY A 297 -9.86 -17.40 14.09
C GLY A 297 -10.32 -15.96 13.85
N CYS A 298 -9.53 -15.17 13.16
CA CYS A 298 -9.87 -13.80 12.82
C CYS A 298 -10.91 -13.72 11.68
N ALA A 299 -11.56 -12.57 11.54
CA ALA A 299 -12.50 -12.30 10.46
C ALA A 299 -11.88 -12.59 9.07
N ASP A 300 -12.67 -13.16 8.15
CA ASP A 300 -12.28 -13.54 6.77
C ASP A 300 -10.99 -14.39 6.68
N GLY A 301 -10.71 -15.19 7.71
CA GLY A 301 -9.54 -16.06 7.76
C GLY A 301 -8.21 -15.30 7.82
N ALA A 302 -8.21 -14.03 8.18
CA ALA A 302 -6.97 -13.30 8.47
C ALA A 302 -6.24 -13.91 9.68
N GLU A 303 -4.99 -13.55 9.87
CA GLU A 303 -4.19 -13.89 11.05
C GLU A 303 -3.38 -12.68 11.50
N VAL A 304 -3.09 -12.65 12.79
CA VAL A 304 -2.09 -11.74 13.36
C VAL A 304 -0.95 -12.59 13.91
N ARG A 305 0.23 -12.43 13.32
CA ARG A 305 1.45 -13.16 13.71
C ARG A 305 2.51 -12.20 14.19
N LEU A 306 3.04 -12.47 15.37
CA LEU A 306 4.21 -11.80 15.91
C LEU A 306 5.40 -12.75 15.89
N CYS A 307 6.47 -12.38 15.20
CA CYS A 307 7.77 -13.05 15.26
C CYS A 307 8.78 -12.16 15.98
N VAL A 308 9.48 -12.71 16.93
CA VAL A 308 10.46 -11.99 17.78
C VAL A 308 11.81 -12.66 17.66
N THR A 309 12.86 -11.87 17.38
CA THR A 309 14.24 -12.32 17.53
C THR A 309 14.81 -11.83 18.85
N ALA A 310 15.61 -12.67 19.54
CA ALA A 310 16.21 -12.33 20.82
C ALA A 310 17.21 -11.17 20.68
N SER A 311 17.90 -11.10 19.55
CA SER A 311 18.88 -10.07 19.21
C SER A 311 18.83 -9.76 17.69
N GLY A 312 19.59 -8.73 17.29
CA GLY A 312 19.70 -8.31 15.89
C GLY A 312 19.47 -6.81 15.72
N GLY A 313 19.01 -6.12 16.76
CA GLY A 313 18.79 -4.67 16.73
C GLY A 313 17.83 -4.21 15.65
N HIS A 314 17.97 -2.96 15.23
CA HIS A 314 17.15 -2.39 14.14
C HIS A 314 17.63 -2.87 12.79
N SER A 315 17.28 -4.12 12.41
CA SER A 315 17.76 -4.77 11.22
C SER A 315 16.71 -5.65 10.55
N TRP A 316 17.07 -6.23 9.39
CA TRP A 316 16.27 -7.20 8.67
C TRP A 316 16.77 -8.61 9.03
N PRO A 317 16.04 -9.41 9.83
CA PRO A 317 16.46 -10.78 10.18
C PRO A 317 16.70 -11.65 8.95
N GLY A 318 17.79 -12.40 8.97
CA GLY A 318 18.23 -13.23 7.84
C GLY A 318 18.97 -12.48 6.74
N ALA A 319 19.15 -11.15 6.87
CA ALA A 319 20.01 -10.42 5.95
C ALA A 319 21.46 -10.85 6.12
N PRO A 320 22.27 -10.87 5.03
CA PRO A 320 23.70 -11.05 5.15
C PRO A 320 24.27 -9.97 6.09
N GLY A 321 25.24 -10.31 6.90
CA GLY A 321 25.88 -9.37 7.82
C GLY A 321 26.45 -8.18 7.06
N SER A 322 26.27 -6.98 7.61
CA SER A 322 26.81 -5.75 7.00
C SER A 322 28.34 -5.84 6.88
N ARG A 323 28.88 -5.66 5.68
CA ARG A 323 30.33 -5.53 5.44
C ARG A 323 30.99 -4.37 6.23
N LEU A 324 30.21 -3.48 6.83
CA LEU A 324 30.64 -2.30 7.56
C LEU A 324 30.53 -2.42 9.09
N GLY A 325 30.43 -3.66 9.63
CA GLY A 325 30.52 -3.88 11.06
C GLY A 325 29.39 -3.22 11.90
N ARG A 326 28.19 -3.12 11.36
CA ARG A 326 27.00 -2.70 12.15
C ARG A 326 26.88 -3.61 13.38
N LYS A 327 26.77 -3.02 14.53
CA LYS A 327 26.54 -3.73 15.80
C LYS A 327 25.16 -3.35 16.34
N PRO A 328 24.31 -4.30 16.73
CA PRO A 328 24.44 -5.74 16.50
C PRO A 328 24.22 -6.14 15.03
N PRO A 329 24.80 -7.26 14.58
CA PRO A 329 24.51 -7.80 13.25
C PRO A 329 23.05 -8.30 13.18
N PRO A 330 22.43 -8.38 11.96
CA PRO A 330 21.10 -8.96 11.82
C PRO A 330 21.01 -10.36 12.39
N SER A 331 19.92 -10.67 13.08
CA SER A 331 19.66 -12.01 13.59
C SER A 331 19.63 -13.02 12.43
N GLN A 332 20.31 -14.15 12.59
CA GLN A 332 20.27 -15.27 11.65
C GLN A 332 19.36 -16.41 12.14
N ALA A 333 18.64 -16.21 13.25
CA ALA A 333 17.74 -17.24 13.80
C ALA A 333 16.54 -17.52 12.90
N MET A 334 16.15 -16.54 12.09
CA MET A 334 15.10 -16.67 11.08
C MET A 334 15.32 -15.66 9.95
N SER A 335 14.71 -15.91 8.77
CA SER A 335 14.69 -14.98 7.65
C SER A 335 13.37 -14.25 7.57
N ALA A 336 13.40 -12.91 7.62
CA ALA A 336 12.20 -12.08 7.56
C ALA A 336 11.46 -12.21 6.21
N HIS A 337 12.19 -12.23 5.09
CA HIS A 337 11.58 -12.37 3.76
C HIS A 337 10.97 -13.76 3.54
N GLU A 338 11.58 -14.83 4.05
CA GLU A 338 11.01 -16.18 4.00
C GLU A 338 9.73 -16.30 4.84
N GLN A 339 9.75 -15.74 6.08
CA GLN A 339 8.56 -15.73 6.93
C GLN A 339 7.43 -14.89 6.30
N ALA A 340 7.75 -13.74 5.71
CA ALA A 340 6.78 -12.90 5.01
C ALA A 340 6.14 -13.65 3.83
N TRP A 341 6.94 -14.31 2.98
CA TRP A 341 6.41 -15.01 1.83
C TRP A 341 5.53 -16.21 2.23
N ARG A 342 5.97 -17.03 3.18
CA ARG A 342 5.14 -18.13 3.71
C ARG A 342 3.82 -17.63 4.29
N PHE A 343 3.85 -16.50 5.01
CA PHE A 343 2.65 -15.87 5.54
C PHE A 343 1.73 -15.39 4.41
N PHE A 344 2.26 -14.73 3.40
CA PHE A 344 1.50 -14.25 2.25
C PHE A 344 0.85 -15.40 1.46
N GLN A 345 1.57 -16.48 1.22
CA GLN A 345 1.02 -17.67 0.57
C GLN A 345 -0.13 -18.27 1.37
N ALA A 346 0.02 -18.41 2.67
CA ALA A 346 -1.04 -18.91 3.55
C ALA A 346 -2.28 -17.98 3.53
N GLN A 347 -2.08 -16.66 3.51
CA GLN A 347 -3.20 -15.71 3.44
C GLN A 347 -3.87 -15.68 2.06
N ALA A 348 -3.15 -15.93 0.96
CA ALA A 348 -3.70 -15.97 -0.40
C ALA A 348 -4.65 -17.15 -0.63
N THR A 349 -4.43 -18.29 0.05
CA THR A 349 -5.20 -19.54 -0.12
C THR A 349 -6.45 -19.61 0.75
N ARG A 350 -6.59 -18.74 1.74
CA ARG A 350 -7.76 -18.72 2.63
C ARG A 350 -8.94 -18.09 1.92
N SER A 351 -10.08 -18.77 1.92
CA SER A 351 -11.35 -18.22 1.45
C SER A 351 -11.74 -17.01 2.29
N ARG A 352 -12.18 -15.98 1.62
CA ARG A 352 -12.87 -14.84 2.24
C ARG A 352 -14.27 -15.21 2.61
#